data_2dacfb816b5579d03d0a037b01ddfb60
#
_entry.id   2dacfb816b5579d03d0a037b01ddfb60
#
_cell.length_a   1.000
_cell.length_b   1.000
_cell.length_c   1.000
_cell.angle_alpha   90.00
_cell.angle_beta   90.00
_cell.angle_gamma   90.00
#
_symmetry.space_group_name_H-M   'P 1'
#
loop_
_entity.id
_entity.type
_entity.pdbx_description
1 polymer ?
#
loop_
_entity_poly.entity_id
_entity_poly.type
_entity_poly.pdbx_seq_one_letter_code
_entity_poly.pdbx_strand_id
1 'polypeptide(L)'
;MSIDNLRSALPDWAKDLSLNLSTLSRSSSLTEQQQWGTFVAAAAATRNESVLVQVMEDARTHLSEEAISAALGAASIMAMNNVAYRTRHFLGSAYENERMGLRMNIIGTSGGVEKVDFELWSLAVSTINGCEKCVTAHEATVRGEGLSTEQVWDCL
;
A
#
# COMPACT_ATOMS: atom_id res chain seq x y z
N MET A 1 -17.61 13.59 3.49
CA MET A 1 -16.74 12.41 3.35
C MET A 1 -15.77 12.67 2.22
N SER A 2 -14.50 12.46 2.43
CA SER A 2 -13.46 12.99 1.54
C SER A 2 -13.14 12.12 0.35
N ILE A 3 -13.33 10.78 0.44
CA ILE A 3 -13.37 9.93 -0.76
C ILE A 3 -14.52 10.33 -1.69
N ASP A 4 -15.66 10.76 -1.15
CA ASP A 4 -16.74 11.31 -1.95
C ASP A 4 -16.36 12.64 -2.63
N ASN A 5 -15.51 13.45 -2.00
CA ASN A 5 -14.97 14.67 -2.62
C ASN A 5 -14.04 14.33 -3.80
N LEU A 6 -13.14 13.33 -3.60
CA LEU A 6 -12.29 12.84 -4.70
C LEU A 6 -13.13 12.35 -5.88
N ARG A 7 -14.17 11.54 -5.61
CA ARG A 7 -15.09 11.03 -6.64
C ARG A 7 -15.80 12.15 -7.39
N SER A 8 -16.28 13.16 -6.65
CA SER A 8 -17.01 14.30 -7.23
C SER A 8 -16.10 15.23 -8.04
N ALA A 9 -14.80 15.24 -7.77
CA ALA A 9 -13.82 16.03 -8.51
C ALA A 9 -13.36 15.37 -9.82
N LEU A 10 -13.67 14.08 -10.02
CA LEU A 10 -13.31 13.37 -11.24
C LEU A 10 -14.16 13.84 -12.43
N PRO A 11 -13.55 14.15 -13.57
CA PRO A 11 -14.30 14.54 -14.77
C PRO A 11 -15.07 13.37 -15.38
N ASP A 12 -16.04 13.66 -16.25
CA ASP A 12 -16.93 12.65 -16.84
C ASP A 12 -16.20 11.51 -17.56
N TRP A 13 -15.05 11.79 -18.18
CA TRP A 13 -14.24 10.76 -18.83
C TRP A 13 -13.56 9.79 -17.84
N ALA A 14 -13.53 10.11 -16.56
CA ALA A 14 -13.03 9.26 -15.48
C ALA A 14 -14.16 8.61 -14.64
N LYS A 15 -15.38 8.53 -15.19
CA LYS A 15 -16.55 7.99 -14.49
C LYS A 15 -16.31 6.57 -13.94
N ASP A 16 -15.63 5.72 -14.68
CA ASP A 16 -15.35 4.35 -14.23
C ASP A 16 -14.45 4.34 -12.97
N LEU A 17 -13.48 5.24 -12.88
CA LEU A 17 -12.65 5.38 -11.68
C LEU A 17 -13.50 5.85 -10.48
N SER A 18 -14.42 6.78 -10.69
CA SER A 18 -15.36 7.23 -9.64
C SER A 18 -16.23 6.09 -9.12
N LEU A 19 -16.73 5.23 -10.02
CA LEU A 19 -17.54 4.07 -9.66
C LEU A 19 -16.71 3.01 -8.92
N ASN A 20 -15.51 2.70 -9.41
CA ASN A 20 -14.60 1.76 -8.77
C ASN A 20 -14.21 2.21 -7.35
N LEU A 21 -13.85 3.48 -7.18
CA LEU A 21 -13.53 4.04 -5.87
C LEU A 21 -14.71 3.94 -4.89
N SER A 22 -15.94 4.13 -5.38
CA SER A 22 -17.15 3.92 -4.58
C SER A 22 -17.35 2.47 -4.16
N THR A 23 -17.04 1.52 -5.04
CA THR A 23 -17.16 0.08 -4.73
C THR A 23 -16.13 -0.33 -3.69
N LEU A 24 -14.86 0.02 -3.92
CA LEU A 24 -13.75 -0.31 -3.03
C LEU A 24 -13.94 0.24 -1.60
N SER A 25 -14.56 1.40 -1.44
CA SER A 25 -14.81 2.01 -0.12
C SER A 25 -15.93 1.34 0.68
N ARG A 26 -16.79 0.52 0.03
CA ARG A 26 -18.01 -0.04 0.67
C ARG A 26 -17.96 -1.54 0.94
N SER A 27 -17.20 -2.27 0.18
CA SER A 27 -17.19 -3.73 0.23
C SER A 27 -15.76 -4.23 0.08
N SER A 28 -15.34 -5.04 1.05
CA SER A 28 -14.04 -5.70 1.04
C SER A 28 -14.11 -6.98 1.84
N SER A 29 -13.32 -7.98 1.47
CA SER A 29 -13.04 -9.17 2.27
C SER A 29 -11.98 -8.92 3.36
N LEU A 30 -11.38 -7.72 3.37
CA LEU A 30 -10.40 -7.26 4.33
C LEU A 30 -11.03 -6.78 5.63
N THR A 31 -10.29 -6.80 6.72
CA THR A 31 -10.69 -6.08 7.94
C THR A 31 -10.71 -4.57 7.68
N GLU A 32 -11.44 -3.84 8.51
CA GLU A 32 -11.50 -2.37 8.41
C GLU A 32 -10.09 -1.74 8.46
N GLN A 33 -9.22 -2.21 9.35
CA GLN A 33 -7.84 -1.74 9.45
C GLN A 33 -7.02 -2.06 8.19
N GLN A 34 -7.16 -3.26 7.64
CA GLN A 34 -6.47 -3.64 6.40
C GLN A 34 -6.92 -2.77 5.23
N GLN A 35 -8.21 -2.61 5.06
CA GLN A 35 -8.78 -1.82 3.97
C GLN A 35 -8.36 -0.35 4.04
N TRP A 36 -8.60 0.31 5.18
CA TRP A 36 -8.29 1.74 5.32
C TRP A 36 -6.79 2.03 5.35
N GLY A 37 -6.00 1.13 5.94
CA GLY A 37 -4.54 1.23 5.87
C GLY A 37 -4.02 1.08 4.44
N THR A 38 -4.66 0.22 3.62
CA THR A 38 -4.36 0.13 2.18
C THR A 38 -4.69 1.44 1.45
N PHE A 39 -5.85 2.07 1.73
CA PHE A 39 -6.17 3.38 1.17
C PHE A 39 -5.12 4.45 1.53
N VAL A 40 -4.70 4.51 2.80
CA VAL A 40 -3.66 5.46 3.25
C VAL A 40 -2.33 5.20 2.54
N ALA A 41 -1.86 3.96 2.53
CA ALA A 41 -0.61 3.59 1.89
C ALA A 41 -0.62 3.85 0.37
N ALA A 42 -1.71 3.49 -0.30
CA ALA A 42 -1.91 3.74 -1.74
C ALA A 42 -1.96 5.24 -2.05
N ALA A 43 -2.72 6.03 -1.27
CA ALA A 43 -2.79 7.47 -1.44
C ALA A 43 -1.42 8.13 -1.27
N ALA A 44 -0.64 7.73 -0.26
CA ALA A 44 0.73 8.22 -0.07
C ALA A 44 1.63 7.85 -1.25
N ALA A 45 1.48 6.64 -1.82
CA ALA A 45 2.26 6.19 -2.98
C ALA A 45 1.95 6.97 -4.26
N THR A 46 0.79 7.63 -4.38
CA THR A 46 0.47 8.50 -5.53
C THR A 46 1.35 9.75 -5.60
N ARG A 47 1.97 10.15 -4.48
CA ARG A 47 2.73 11.40 -4.33
C ARG A 47 1.89 12.65 -4.62
N ASN A 48 0.59 12.56 -4.45
CA ASN A 48 -0.36 13.65 -4.64
C ASN A 48 -0.94 14.07 -3.27
N GLU A 49 -0.56 15.26 -2.81
CA GLU A 49 -0.97 15.78 -1.51
C GLU A 49 -2.50 15.87 -1.38
N SER A 50 -3.18 16.35 -2.42
CA SER A 50 -4.65 16.45 -2.40
C SER A 50 -5.33 15.10 -2.19
N VAL A 51 -4.84 14.05 -2.85
CA VAL A 51 -5.37 12.68 -2.69
C VAL A 51 -5.11 12.19 -1.26
N LEU A 52 -3.88 12.35 -0.77
CA LEU A 52 -3.52 11.90 0.57
C LEU A 52 -4.35 12.62 1.65
N VAL A 53 -4.49 13.94 1.58
CA VAL A 53 -5.27 14.72 2.56
C VAL A 53 -6.72 14.26 2.60
N GLN A 54 -7.35 14.04 1.44
CA GLN A 54 -8.73 13.59 1.37
C GLN A 54 -8.90 12.17 1.95
N VAL A 55 -8.03 11.24 1.63
CA VAL A 55 -8.07 9.87 2.18
C VAL A 55 -7.82 9.88 3.68
N MET A 56 -6.87 10.68 4.16
CA MET A 56 -6.53 10.79 5.59
C MET A 56 -7.70 11.33 6.43
N GLU A 57 -8.53 12.19 5.88
CA GLU A 57 -9.72 12.71 6.56
C GLU A 57 -10.71 11.59 6.92
N ASP A 58 -11.00 10.69 5.96
CA ASP A 58 -11.85 9.53 6.23
C ASP A 58 -11.13 8.49 7.08
N ALA A 59 -9.88 8.18 6.76
CA ALA A 59 -9.10 7.15 7.45
C ALA A 59 -9.01 7.38 8.98
N ARG A 60 -8.95 8.62 9.44
CA ARG A 60 -8.95 8.97 10.88
C ARG A 60 -10.21 8.55 11.63
N THR A 61 -11.30 8.27 10.94
CA THR A 61 -12.53 7.75 11.55
C THR A 61 -12.55 6.23 11.69
N HIS A 62 -11.63 5.55 11.02
CA HIS A 62 -11.54 4.09 10.92
C HIS A 62 -10.26 3.50 11.53
N LEU A 63 -9.20 4.30 11.63
CA LEU A 63 -7.87 3.86 12.05
C LEU A 63 -7.40 4.60 13.29
N SER A 64 -6.60 3.92 14.11
CA SER A 64 -5.78 4.56 15.14
C SER A 64 -4.63 5.36 14.50
N GLU A 65 -4.10 6.35 15.23
CA GLU A 65 -2.91 7.10 14.81
C GLU A 65 -1.69 6.18 14.59
N GLU A 66 -1.58 5.08 15.34
CA GLU A 66 -0.55 4.07 15.17
C GLU A 66 -0.68 3.35 13.83
N ALA A 67 -1.90 2.91 13.49
CA ALA A 67 -2.17 2.26 12.20
C ALA A 67 -1.94 3.20 11.00
N ILE A 68 -2.34 4.46 11.12
CA ILE A 68 -2.06 5.49 10.12
C ILE A 68 -0.54 5.68 9.95
N SER A 69 0.19 5.82 11.05
CA SER A 69 1.65 5.96 11.02
C SER A 69 2.34 4.76 10.39
N ALA A 70 1.86 3.55 10.68
CA ALA A 70 2.39 2.33 10.10
C ALA A 70 2.11 2.23 8.60
N ALA A 71 0.91 2.61 8.13
CA ALA A 71 0.56 2.62 6.71
C ALA A 71 1.40 3.64 5.92
N LEU A 72 1.61 4.84 6.48
CA LEU A 72 2.53 5.83 5.92
C LEU A 72 3.99 5.33 5.93
N GLY A 73 4.37 4.61 6.99
CA GLY A 73 5.66 3.95 7.12
C GLY A 73 5.89 2.91 6.04
N ALA A 74 4.89 2.06 5.74
CA ALA A 74 4.92 1.10 4.65
C ALA A 74 5.11 1.80 3.30
N ALA A 75 4.35 2.87 3.03
CA ALA A 75 4.51 3.65 1.80
C ALA A 75 5.91 4.27 1.68
N SER A 76 6.43 4.83 2.77
CA SER A 76 7.75 5.46 2.81
C SER A 76 8.88 4.46 2.55
N ILE A 77 8.88 3.31 3.25
CA ILE A 77 9.95 2.32 3.09
C ILE A 77 9.88 1.64 1.72
N MET A 78 8.67 1.41 1.18
CA MET A 78 8.51 0.84 -0.15
C MET A 78 8.90 1.83 -1.26
N ALA A 79 8.74 3.14 -1.06
CA ALA A 79 9.24 4.15 -2.01
C ALA A 79 10.76 4.01 -2.25
N MET A 80 11.53 3.66 -1.21
CA MET A 80 12.97 3.37 -1.31
C MET A 80 13.22 1.95 -1.85
N ASN A 81 12.63 0.94 -1.21
CA ASN A 81 12.91 -0.46 -1.50
C ASN A 81 12.52 -0.86 -2.91
N ASN A 82 11.33 -0.43 -3.37
CA ASN A 82 10.87 -0.79 -4.70
C ASN A 82 11.79 -0.25 -5.79
N VAL A 83 12.34 0.94 -5.63
CA VAL A 83 13.33 1.49 -6.56
C VAL A 83 14.62 0.67 -6.51
N ALA A 84 15.16 0.39 -5.31
CA ALA A 84 16.41 -0.31 -5.13
C ALA A 84 16.35 -1.76 -5.67
N TYR A 85 15.32 -2.52 -5.30
CA TYR A 85 15.17 -3.92 -5.74
C TYR A 85 14.85 -4.02 -7.23
N ARG A 86 14.00 -3.14 -7.77
CA ARG A 86 13.71 -3.09 -9.20
C ARG A 86 14.94 -2.71 -10.01
N THR A 87 15.72 -1.73 -9.57
CA THR A 87 16.96 -1.35 -10.22
C THR A 87 17.95 -2.49 -10.25
N ARG A 88 18.18 -3.17 -9.11
CA ARG A 88 19.05 -4.35 -9.05
C ARG A 88 18.60 -5.44 -10.02
N HIS A 89 17.29 -5.69 -10.09
CA HIS A 89 16.73 -6.67 -11.03
C HIS A 89 17.04 -6.32 -12.49
N PHE A 90 16.89 -5.05 -12.86
CA PHE A 90 17.17 -4.57 -14.22
C PHE A 90 18.66 -4.60 -14.56
N LEU A 91 19.54 -4.38 -13.59
CA LEU A 91 20.99 -4.42 -13.79
C LEU A 91 21.52 -5.86 -13.96
N GLY A 92 20.76 -6.86 -13.53
CA GLY A 92 21.09 -8.27 -13.73
C GLY A 92 22.11 -8.84 -12.75
N SER A 93 22.62 -10.03 -13.08
CA SER A 93 23.40 -10.88 -12.18
C SER A 93 24.72 -10.26 -11.67
N ALA A 94 25.31 -9.33 -12.42
CA ALA A 94 26.54 -8.65 -11.99
C ALA A 94 26.37 -7.87 -10.67
N TYR A 95 25.13 -7.49 -10.31
CA TYR A 95 24.81 -6.71 -9.10
C TYR A 95 24.06 -7.52 -8.05
N GLU A 96 23.82 -8.80 -8.27
CA GLU A 96 23.00 -9.63 -7.40
C GLU A 96 23.56 -9.72 -5.98
N ASN A 97 24.89 -9.83 -5.86
CA ASN A 97 25.60 -9.96 -4.59
C ASN A 97 26.08 -8.63 -3.99
N GLU A 98 25.80 -7.49 -4.65
CA GLU A 98 26.17 -6.20 -4.12
C GLU A 98 25.34 -5.84 -2.88
N ARG A 99 26.02 -5.34 -1.83
CA ARG A 99 25.35 -4.94 -0.60
C ARG A 99 24.52 -3.66 -0.83
N MET A 100 23.22 -3.72 -0.57
CA MET A 100 22.37 -2.54 -0.69
C MET A 100 22.70 -1.42 0.31
N GLY A 101 23.12 -1.78 1.53
CA GLY A 101 23.45 -0.80 2.57
C GLY A 101 22.27 0.03 3.09
N LEU A 102 21.06 -0.35 2.75
CA LEU A 102 19.84 0.37 3.15
C LEU A 102 19.38 -0.02 4.55
N ARG A 103 18.86 0.93 5.30
CA ARG A 103 18.24 0.69 6.61
C ARG A 103 16.74 0.48 6.41
N MET A 104 16.23 -0.63 6.96
CA MET A 104 14.84 -1.08 6.81
C MET A 104 14.24 -1.50 8.16
N ASN A 105 14.61 -0.82 9.23
CA ASN A 105 14.25 -1.22 10.60
C ASN A 105 12.74 -1.29 10.84
N ILE A 106 11.97 -0.42 10.19
CA ILE A 106 10.51 -0.39 10.32
C ILE A 106 9.84 -1.69 9.86
N ILE A 107 10.44 -2.41 8.90
CA ILE A 107 9.92 -3.70 8.44
C ILE A 107 9.97 -4.72 9.59
N GLY A 108 11.05 -4.74 10.37
CA GLY A 108 11.20 -5.66 11.50
C GLY A 108 10.24 -5.41 12.66
N THR A 109 9.69 -4.20 12.77
CA THR A 109 8.71 -3.83 13.81
C THR A 109 7.29 -3.72 13.27
N SER A 110 7.10 -3.88 11.96
CA SER A 110 5.81 -3.67 11.28
C SER A 110 5.15 -2.32 11.60
N GLY A 111 5.98 -1.31 11.91
CA GLY A 111 5.48 0.01 12.31
C GLY A 111 4.65 0.02 13.60
N GLY A 112 4.63 -1.08 14.37
CA GLY A 112 3.85 -1.20 15.62
C GLY A 112 2.49 -1.91 15.45
N VAL A 113 2.12 -2.31 14.23
CA VAL A 113 0.88 -3.06 13.93
C VAL A 113 1.18 -4.54 13.69
N GLU A 114 0.13 -5.34 13.48
CA GLU A 114 0.29 -6.73 13.09
C GLU A 114 1.08 -6.84 11.77
N LYS A 115 1.96 -7.82 11.71
CA LYS A 115 2.84 -8.03 10.55
C LYS A 115 2.06 -8.18 9.25
N VAL A 116 0.94 -8.91 9.27
CA VAL A 116 0.11 -9.13 8.09
C VAL A 116 -0.43 -7.83 7.50
N ASP A 117 -0.81 -6.86 8.33
CA ASP A 117 -1.35 -5.58 7.90
C ASP A 117 -0.25 -4.73 7.23
N PHE A 118 0.91 -4.61 7.89
CA PHE A 118 2.05 -3.86 7.34
C PHE A 118 2.54 -4.44 6.00
N GLU A 119 2.61 -5.78 5.90
CA GLU A 119 3.00 -6.49 4.69
C GLU A 119 1.96 -6.32 3.56
N LEU A 120 0.66 -6.31 3.90
CA LEU A 120 -0.41 -6.09 2.95
C LEU A 120 -0.33 -4.67 2.35
N TRP A 121 -0.11 -3.66 3.20
CA TRP A 121 0.08 -2.28 2.75
C TRP A 121 1.36 -2.12 1.91
N SER A 122 2.42 -2.82 2.29
CA SER A 122 3.66 -2.88 1.51
C SER A 122 3.46 -3.55 0.15
N LEU A 123 2.61 -4.57 0.07
CA LEU A 123 2.21 -5.22 -1.17
C LEU A 123 1.50 -4.24 -2.12
N ALA A 124 0.49 -3.52 -1.62
CA ALA A 124 -0.25 -2.53 -2.41
C ALA A 124 0.69 -1.45 -3.00
N VAL A 125 1.57 -0.89 -2.18
CA VAL A 125 2.54 0.11 -2.63
C VAL A 125 3.54 -0.47 -3.64
N SER A 126 3.99 -1.72 -3.42
CA SER A 126 4.90 -2.39 -4.34
C SER A 126 4.26 -2.66 -5.70
N THR A 127 2.96 -2.92 -5.74
CA THR A 127 2.17 -3.07 -6.97
C THR A 127 2.08 -1.75 -7.72
N ILE A 128 1.73 -0.65 -7.03
CA ILE A 128 1.70 0.71 -7.61
C ILE A 128 3.06 1.07 -8.21
N ASN A 129 4.14 0.76 -7.52
CA ASN A 129 5.50 1.08 -7.96
C ASN A 129 6.08 0.08 -8.98
N GLY A 130 5.39 -1.02 -9.29
CA GLY A 130 5.81 -2.00 -10.30
C GLY A 130 7.10 -2.75 -9.94
N CYS A 131 7.27 -3.15 -8.68
CA CYS A 131 8.42 -3.93 -8.24
C CYS A 131 8.08 -5.41 -8.14
N GLU A 132 8.29 -6.19 -9.21
CA GLU A 132 7.98 -7.63 -9.26
C GLU A 132 8.51 -8.41 -8.05
N LYS A 133 9.80 -8.28 -7.73
CA LYS A 133 10.41 -8.97 -6.57
C LYS A 133 9.73 -8.60 -5.26
N CYS A 134 9.35 -7.33 -5.09
CA CYS A 134 8.70 -6.87 -3.88
C CYS A 134 7.26 -7.40 -3.78
N VAL A 135 6.50 -7.33 -4.88
CA VAL A 135 5.14 -7.88 -4.96
C VAL A 135 5.13 -9.36 -4.61
N THR A 136 6.00 -10.15 -5.24
CA THR A 136 6.11 -11.59 -4.98
C THR A 136 6.47 -11.89 -3.53
N ALA A 137 7.41 -11.14 -2.93
CA ALA A 137 7.84 -11.36 -1.56
C ALA A 137 6.75 -11.02 -0.54
N HIS A 138 6.09 -9.87 -0.70
CA HIS A 138 5.00 -9.46 0.20
C HIS A 138 3.77 -10.35 0.04
N GLU A 139 3.41 -10.75 -1.19
CA GLU A 139 2.32 -11.70 -1.44
C GLU A 139 2.58 -13.02 -0.71
N ALA A 140 3.76 -13.61 -0.87
CA ALA A 140 4.12 -14.84 -0.18
C ALA A 140 4.03 -14.70 1.35
N THR A 141 4.42 -13.54 1.89
CA THR A 141 4.35 -13.26 3.33
C THR A 141 2.91 -13.20 3.80
N VAL A 142 2.04 -12.39 3.18
CA VAL A 142 0.65 -12.25 3.63
C VAL A 142 -0.15 -13.55 3.46
N ARG A 143 0.17 -14.34 2.42
CA ARG A 143 -0.39 -15.70 2.27
C ARG A 143 0.07 -16.64 3.37
N GLY A 144 1.35 -16.55 3.76
CA GLY A 144 1.91 -17.31 4.87
C GLY A 144 1.30 -16.94 6.24
N GLU A 145 0.89 -15.68 6.40
CA GLU A 145 0.18 -15.16 7.59
C GLU A 145 -1.33 -15.48 7.56
N GLY A 146 -1.84 -16.16 6.52
CA GLY A 146 -3.18 -16.73 6.48
C GLY A 146 -4.21 -15.96 5.64
N LEU A 147 -3.85 -14.89 4.94
CA LEU A 147 -4.79 -14.23 4.03
C LEU A 147 -5.15 -15.13 2.85
N SER A 148 -6.42 -15.10 2.44
CA SER A 148 -6.88 -15.80 1.24
C SER A 148 -6.43 -15.08 -0.04
N THR A 149 -6.50 -15.76 -1.18
CA THR A 149 -6.25 -15.12 -2.49
C THR A 149 -7.26 -14.02 -2.78
N GLU A 150 -8.50 -14.16 -2.33
CA GLU A 150 -9.54 -13.14 -2.43
C GLU A 150 -9.15 -11.87 -1.65
N GLN A 151 -8.71 -12.03 -0.40
CA GLN A 151 -8.26 -10.90 0.44
C GLN A 151 -7.04 -10.18 -0.16
N VAL A 152 -6.07 -10.94 -0.67
CA VAL A 152 -4.92 -10.34 -1.37
C VAL A 152 -5.37 -9.58 -2.62
N TRP A 153 -6.30 -10.15 -3.39
CA TRP A 153 -6.82 -9.51 -4.60
C TRP A 153 -7.63 -8.24 -4.30
N ASP A 154 -8.39 -8.24 -3.21
CA ASP A 154 -9.12 -7.05 -2.73
C ASP A 154 -8.22 -5.88 -2.35
N CYS A 155 -6.96 -6.16 -1.97
CA CYS A 155 -5.97 -5.14 -1.65
C CYS A 155 -5.40 -4.45 -2.91
N LEU A 156 -5.44 -5.11 -4.08
CA LEU A 156 -4.76 -4.70 -5.31
C LEU A 156 -5.69 -3.99 -6.29
#